data_9964404764e97b6921d346d0fa85cb96
#
_entry.id   9964404764e97b6921d346d0fa85cb96
#
_cell.length_a   1.000
_cell.length_b   1.000
_cell.length_c   1.000
_cell.angle_alpha   90.00
_cell.angle_beta   90.00
_cell.angle_gamma   90.00
#
_symmetry.space_group_name_H-M   'P 1'
#
loop_
_entity.id
_entity.type
_entity.pdbx_description
1 polymer ?
#
loop_
_entity_poly.entity_id
_entity_poly.type
_entity_poly.pdbx_seq_one_letter_code
_entity_poly.pdbx_strand_id
1 'polypeptide(L)'
;RYIRWFHWPAQSILASTPSIAATLKSHDLTKIRHWGRGVDLSIFGPHLAPLAAIQALKDAGKGPIQLYVGRVAIEKNIEAFLTSSHPGTKVVVGDGPARAALTARFPDAHFLGPLCGGDLAAAYASADVFVFPSRTDTFGLVMIEALACGTPVAAFPVTGPVDVLNPAVGVMD
;
A
#
# COMPACT_ATOMS: atom_id res chain seq x y z
N ARG A 1 -8.30 13.78 26.36
CA ARG A 1 -9.57 13.85 27.13
C ARG A 1 -10.79 13.59 26.26
N TYR A 2 -10.95 14.27 25.10
CA TYR A 2 -12.13 14.12 24.22
C TYR A 2 -12.33 12.66 23.74
N ILE A 3 -11.29 12.00 23.23
CA ILE A 3 -11.37 10.62 22.72
C ILE A 3 -11.83 9.66 23.82
N ARG A 4 -11.34 9.79 25.06
CA ARG A 4 -11.77 8.96 26.19
C ARG A 4 -13.23 9.18 26.52
N TRP A 5 -13.69 10.44 26.56
CA TRP A 5 -15.09 10.79 26.81
C TRP A 5 -16.00 10.23 25.72
N PHE A 6 -15.61 10.39 24.46
CA PHE A 6 -16.37 9.88 23.31
C PHE A 6 -16.51 8.34 23.33
N HIS A 7 -15.46 7.62 23.69
CA HIS A 7 -15.48 6.15 23.74
C HIS A 7 -15.95 5.58 25.08
N TRP A 8 -16.27 6.40 26.07
CA TRP A 8 -16.73 5.94 27.38
C TRP A 8 -17.91 4.98 27.33
N PRO A 9 -18.99 5.22 26.55
CA PRO A 9 -20.14 4.33 26.46
C PRO A 9 -19.91 3.09 25.60
N ALA A 10 -18.80 3.01 24.85
CA ALA A 10 -18.53 1.89 23.97
C ALA A 10 -18.31 0.59 24.76
N GLN A 11 -18.91 -0.50 24.33
CA GLN A 11 -18.67 -1.85 24.89
C GLN A 11 -17.31 -2.40 24.45
N SER A 12 -16.85 -2.05 23.23
CA SER A 12 -15.56 -2.42 22.69
C SER A 12 -15.05 -1.35 21.73
N ILE A 13 -13.74 -1.20 21.67
CA ILE A 13 -13.03 -0.35 20.72
C ILE A 13 -12.22 -1.28 19.80
N LEU A 14 -12.47 -1.23 18.51
CA LEU A 14 -11.83 -2.10 17.56
C LEU A 14 -10.53 -1.46 17.05
N ALA A 15 -9.42 -2.17 17.18
CA ALA A 15 -8.12 -1.77 16.67
C ALA A 15 -7.67 -2.72 15.56
N SER A 16 -7.23 -2.17 14.43
CA SER A 16 -6.83 -2.96 13.25
C SER A 16 -5.45 -3.60 13.38
N THR A 17 -4.58 -3.04 14.22
CA THR A 17 -3.21 -3.53 14.40
C THR A 17 -2.79 -3.53 15.87
N PRO A 18 -1.77 -4.35 16.24
CA PRO A 18 -1.16 -4.33 17.57
C PRO A 18 -0.62 -2.95 17.97
N SER A 19 0.05 -2.25 17.06
CA SER A 19 0.61 -0.91 17.31
C SER A 19 -0.47 0.12 17.64
N ILE A 20 -1.58 0.11 16.91
CA ILE A 20 -2.75 0.97 17.21
C ILE A 20 -3.34 0.59 18.57
N ALA A 21 -3.49 -0.70 18.85
CA ALA A 21 -3.98 -1.15 20.14
C ALA A 21 -3.10 -0.69 21.30
N ALA A 22 -1.77 -0.75 21.14
CA ALA A 22 -0.82 -0.25 22.12
C ALA A 22 -0.94 1.26 22.31
N THR A 23 -1.05 2.03 21.23
CA THR A 23 -1.27 3.49 21.27
C THR A 23 -2.57 3.84 22.00
N LEU A 24 -3.67 3.15 21.71
CA LEU A 24 -4.93 3.39 22.38
C LEU A 24 -4.85 3.06 23.90
N LYS A 25 -4.15 1.98 24.26
CA LYS A 25 -3.89 1.61 25.66
C LYS A 25 -3.07 2.67 26.40
N SER A 26 -2.04 3.23 25.77
CA SER A 26 -1.23 4.30 26.36
C SER A 26 -2.03 5.59 26.63
N HIS A 27 -3.20 5.72 26.02
CA HIS A 27 -4.17 6.79 26.27
C HIS A 27 -5.32 6.37 27.19
N ASP A 28 -5.12 5.34 28.03
CA ASP A 28 -6.07 4.82 29.01
C ASP A 28 -7.40 4.28 28.40
N LEU A 29 -7.39 3.82 27.18
CA LEU A 29 -8.51 3.11 26.58
C LEU A 29 -8.36 1.62 26.83
N THR A 30 -9.31 1.01 27.57
CA THR A 30 -9.16 -0.36 28.09
C THR A 30 -9.97 -1.44 27.37
N LYS A 31 -11.06 -1.04 26.69
CA LYS A 31 -11.99 -1.99 26.05
C LYS A 31 -11.58 -2.31 24.61
N ILE A 32 -10.27 -2.52 24.36
CA ILE A 32 -9.73 -2.71 23.03
C ILE A 32 -9.79 -4.18 22.62
N ARG A 33 -10.34 -4.43 21.43
CA ARG A 33 -10.35 -5.72 20.77
C ARG A 33 -9.67 -5.62 19.40
N HIS A 34 -8.96 -6.67 19.02
CA HIS A 34 -8.38 -6.75 17.70
C HIS A 34 -9.47 -7.02 16.66
N TRP A 35 -9.44 -6.25 15.56
CA TRP A 35 -10.26 -6.47 14.38
C TRP A 35 -9.36 -6.53 13.16
N GLY A 36 -8.92 -7.74 12.81
CA GLY A 36 -8.05 -7.98 11.66
C GLY A 36 -8.67 -7.51 10.35
N ARG A 37 -7.82 -7.15 9.43
CA ARG A 37 -8.14 -6.92 8.03
C ARG A 37 -7.74 -8.15 7.24
N GLY A 38 -8.42 -8.41 6.13
CA GLY A 38 -8.14 -9.49 5.23
C GLY A 38 -8.14 -9.03 3.78
N VAL A 39 -7.69 -9.92 2.91
CA VAL A 39 -7.73 -9.79 1.45
C VAL A 39 -8.53 -10.95 0.87
N ASP A 40 -9.26 -10.71 -0.21
CA ASP A 40 -10.01 -11.75 -0.90
C ASP A 40 -9.06 -12.57 -1.81
N LEU A 41 -8.70 -13.75 -1.35
CA LEU A 41 -7.80 -14.65 -2.08
C LEU A 41 -8.42 -15.28 -3.34
N SER A 42 -9.72 -15.09 -3.58
CA SER A 42 -10.34 -15.48 -4.85
C SER A 42 -10.06 -14.46 -5.95
N ILE A 43 -9.69 -13.23 -5.58
CA ILE A 43 -9.36 -12.14 -6.49
C ILE A 43 -7.85 -11.94 -6.57
N PHE A 44 -7.16 -11.91 -5.39
CA PHE A 44 -5.74 -11.64 -5.28
C PHE A 44 -4.95 -12.92 -5.11
N GLY A 45 -4.09 -13.24 -6.06
CA GLY A 45 -3.27 -14.45 -6.04
C GLY A 45 -2.08 -14.39 -7.00
N PRO A 46 -1.04 -15.21 -6.77
CA PRO A 46 0.21 -15.14 -7.54
C PRO A 46 0.11 -15.77 -8.93
N HIS A 47 -0.99 -16.45 -9.27
CA HIS A 47 -1.18 -17.17 -10.52
C HIS A 47 -1.95 -16.37 -11.58
N LEU A 48 -2.15 -15.09 -11.35
CA LEU A 48 -2.87 -14.22 -12.28
C LEU A 48 -2.05 -13.94 -13.53
N ALA A 49 -2.75 -13.87 -14.67
CA ALA A 49 -2.12 -13.39 -15.90
C ALA A 49 -1.62 -11.95 -15.72
N PRO A 50 -0.43 -11.61 -16.25
CA PRO A 50 0.10 -10.28 -16.14
C PRO A 50 -0.82 -9.23 -16.76
N LEU A 51 -0.86 -8.04 -16.17
CA LEU A 51 -1.55 -6.90 -16.78
C LEU A 51 -0.82 -6.49 -18.08
N ALA A 52 -1.53 -6.48 -19.18
CA ALA A 52 -0.94 -6.25 -20.51
C ALA A 52 -0.10 -4.96 -20.59
N ALA A 53 -0.57 -3.88 -19.94
CA ALA A 53 0.18 -2.61 -19.91
C ALA A 53 1.53 -2.74 -19.20
N ILE A 54 1.63 -3.51 -18.12
CA ILE A 54 2.88 -3.73 -17.38
C ILE A 54 3.76 -4.74 -18.13
N GLN A 55 3.17 -5.79 -18.70
CA GLN A 55 3.91 -6.76 -19.49
C GLN A 55 4.59 -6.10 -20.69
N ALA A 56 3.93 -5.20 -21.38
CA ALA A 56 4.53 -4.45 -22.47
C ALA A 56 5.77 -3.62 -22.04
N LEU A 57 5.79 -3.09 -20.80
CA LEU A 57 6.98 -2.42 -20.27
C LEU A 57 8.12 -3.40 -20.03
N LYS A 58 7.83 -4.59 -19.49
CA LYS A 58 8.83 -5.65 -19.30
C LYS A 58 9.40 -6.12 -20.64
N ASP A 59 8.56 -6.35 -21.62
CA ASP A 59 8.95 -6.78 -22.97
C ASP A 59 9.82 -5.73 -23.68
N ALA A 60 9.59 -4.46 -23.38
CA ALA A 60 10.44 -3.36 -23.84
C ALA A 60 11.77 -3.20 -23.06
N GLY A 61 12.08 -4.13 -22.15
CA GLY A 61 13.30 -4.09 -21.33
C GLY A 61 13.28 -3.03 -20.23
N LYS A 62 12.12 -2.53 -19.84
CA LYS A 62 11.96 -1.48 -18.84
C LYS A 62 11.73 -2.01 -17.42
N GLY A 63 12.17 -3.25 -17.11
CA GLY A 63 12.16 -3.79 -15.75
C GLY A 63 13.38 -3.35 -14.93
N PRO A 64 13.38 -3.56 -13.59
CA PRO A 64 12.27 -4.08 -12.78
C PRO A 64 11.12 -3.06 -12.63
N ILE A 65 9.90 -3.59 -12.44
CA ILE A 65 8.69 -2.78 -12.27
C ILE A 65 8.49 -2.48 -10.79
N GLN A 66 8.51 -1.20 -10.45
CA GLN A 66 8.18 -0.67 -9.14
C GLN A 66 6.74 -0.14 -9.18
N LEU A 67 5.85 -0.74 -8.40
CA LEU A 67 4.43 -0.43 -8.40
C LEU A 67 4.02 0.37 -7.17
N TYR A 68 3.27 1.44 -7.36
CA TYR A 68 2.47 2.12 -6.34
C TYR A 68 0.99 1.90 -6.64
N VAL A 69 0.20 1.62 -5.61
CA VAL A 69 -1.27 1.55 -5.69
C VAL A 69 -1.88 2.37 -4.57
N GLY A 70 -2.80 3.26 -4.92
CA GLY A 70 -3.54 4.05 -3.94
C GLY A 70 -3.98 5.41 -4.44
N ARG A 71 -4.56 6.20 -3.52
CA ARG A 71 -4.95 7.58 -3.82
C ARG A 71 -3.72 8.42 -4.15
N VAL A 72 -3.77 9.12 -5.29
CA VAL A 72 -2.69 9.99 -5.75
C VAL A 72 -2.83 11.38 -5.10
N ALA A 73 -2.27 11.52 -3.90
CA ALA A 73 -2.39 12.70 -3.06
C ALA A 73 -1.09 12.95 -2.26
N ILE A 74 -0.87 14.20 -1.85
CA ILE A 74 0.37 14.65 -1.19
C ILE A 74 0.64 13.86 0.10
N GLU A 75 -0.40 13.60 0.90
CA GLU A 75 -0.29 12.87 2.15
C GLU A 75 0.17 11.40 1.99
N LYS A 76 0.09 10.85 0.78
CA LYS A 76 0.60 9.50 0.46
C LYS A 76 2.09 9.48 0.10
N ASN A 77 2.75 10.64 0.12
CA ASN A 77 4.20 10.77 -0.09
C ASN A 77 4.71 10.10 -1.39
N ILE A 78 3.87 10.10 -2.45
CA ILE A 78 4.18 9.47 -3.75
C ILE A 78 5.42 10.09 -4.38
N GLU A 79 5.68 11.37 -4.12
CA GLU A 79 6.84 12.08 -4.64
C GLU A 79 8.15 11.42 -4.19
N ALA A 80 8.24 10.93 -2.96
CA ALA A 80 9.41 10.18 -2.49
C ALA A 80 9.65 8.91 -3.32
N PHE A 81 8.58 8.22 -3.73
CA PHE A 81 8.68 7.09 -4.66
C PHE A 81 9.14 7.54 -6.05
N LEU A 82 8.54 8.60 -6.60
CA LEU A 82 8.84 9.08 -7.95
C LEU A 82 10.24 9.67 -8.09
N THR A 83 10.77 10.28 -7.04
CA THR A 83 12.14 10.86 -7.02
C THR A 83 13.23 9.85 -6.65
N SER A 84 12.87 8.67 -6.18
CA SER A 84 13.82 7.61 -5.83
C SER A 84 14.74 7.28 -7.01
N SER A 85 16.03 7.12 -6.74
CA SER A 85 17.06 6.78 -7.74
C SER A 85 17.19 5.28 -8.02
N HIS A 86 16.38 4.43 -7.37
CA HIS A 86 16.42 3.00 -7.63
C HIS A 86 16.11 2.68 -9.10
N PRO A 87 16.89 1.78 -9.72
CA PRO A 87 16.69 1.42 -11.12
C PRO A 87 15.35 0.73 -11.36
N GLY A 88 14.79 0.92 -12.54
CA GLY A 88 13.54 0.31 -12.97
C GLY A 88 12.46 1.32 -13.32
N THR A 89 11.33 0.81 -13.75
CA THR A 89 10.18 1.61 -14.21
C THR A 89 9.16 1.80 -13.11
N LYS A 90 8.79 3.04 -12.88
CA LYS A 90 7.78 3.41 -11.88
C LYS A 90 6.39 3.40 -12.49
N VAL A 91 5.52 2.59 -11.91
CA VAL A 91 4.11 2.46 -12.32
C VAL A 91 3.22 2.90 -11.16
N VAL A 92 2.25 3.77 -11.45
CA VAL A 92 1.30 4.33 -10.49
C VAL A 92 -0.10 3.91 -10.88
N VAL A 93 -0.78 3.18 -9.99
CA VAL A 93 -2.19 2.79 -10.11
C VAL A 93 -3.00 3.59 -9.10
N GLY A 94 -4.03 4.26 -9.58
CA GLY A 94 -4.94 5.05 -8.75
C GLY A 94 -5.22 6.43 -9.33
N ASP A 95 -5.99 7.20 -8.58
CA ASP A 95 -6.37 8.57 -8.95
C ASP A 95 -6.35 9.48 -7.72
N GLY A 96 -6.38 10.79 -7.95
CA GLY A 96 -6.42 11.79 -6.89
C GLY A 96 -5.95 13.16 -7.33
N PRO A 97 -6.07 14.15 -6.42
CA PRO A 97 -5.84 15.57 -6.75
C PRO A 97 -4.42 15.89 -7.23
N ALA A 98 -3.42 15.08 -6.88
CA ALA A 98 -2.03 15.31 -7.28
C ALA A 98 -1.66 14.66 -8.63
N ARG A 99 -2.54 13.82 -9.24
CA ARG A 99 -2.20 13.01 -10.42
C ARG A 99 -1.73 13.86 -11.60
N ALA A 100 -2.50 14.89 -11.98
CA ALA A 100 -2.17 15.70 -13.15
C ALA A 100 -0.79 16.40 -13.00
N ALA A 101 -0.53 16.98 -11.83
CA ALA A 101 0.73 17.64 -11.54
C ALA A 101 1.91 16.67 -11.52
N LEU A 102 1.74 15.49 -10.92
CA LEU A 102 2.79 14.46 -10.86
C LEU A 102 3.06 13.85 -12.23
N THR A 103 2.03 13.59 -13.05
CA THR A 103 2.21 13.11 -14.43
C THR A 103 3.00 14.10 -15.28
N ALA A 104 2.73 15.40 -15.16
CA ALA A 104 3.46 16.41 -15.89
C ALA A 104 4.93 16.55 -15.43
N ARG A 105 5.18 16.37 -14.12
CA ARG A 105 6.51 16.50 -13.53
C ARG A 105 7.37 15.24 -13.70
N PHE A 106 6.78 14.09 -13.80
CA PHE A 106 7.46 12.79 -13.93
C PHE A 106 7.01 12.04 -15.19
N PRO A 107 7.40 12.52 -16.39
CA PRO A 107 6.94 11.95 -17.66
C PRO A 107 7.42 10.49 -17.90
N ASP A 108 8.49 10.06 -17.22
CA ASP A 108 9.01 8.69 -17.31
C ASP A 108 8.23 7.70 -16.43
N ALA A 109 7.36 8.17 -15.53
CA ALA A 109 6.51 7.32 -14.72
C ALA A 109 5.18 7.01 -15.44
N HIS A 110 4.71 5.78 -15.32
CA HIS A 110 3.51 5.32 -16.00
C HIS A 110 2.29 5.37 -15.08
N PHE A 111 1.38 6.32 -15.31
CA PHE A 111 0.14 6.49 -14.54
C PHE A 111 -1.02 5.76 -15.24
N LEU A 112 -1.36 4.57 -14.76
CA LEU A 112 -2.41 3.72 -15.37
C LEU A 112 -3.84 4.12 -15.00
N GLY A 113 -4.01 5.03 -14.03
CA GLY A 113 -5.34 5.37 -13.51
C GLY A 113 -5.86 4.35 -12.50
N PRO A 114 -7.13 4.48 -12.07
CA PRO A 114 -7.71 3.56 -11.10
C PRO A 114 -7.97 2.18 -11.73
N LEU A 115 -7.59 1.13 -11.03
CA LEU A 115 -7.88 -0.26 -11.35
C LEU A 115 -8.64 -0.91 -10.20
N CYS A 116 -9.44 -1.94 -10.49
CA CYS A 116 -10.18 -2.71 -9.49
C CYS A 116 -10.27 -4.19 -9.86
N GLY A 117 -10.65 -5.03 -8.88
CA GLY A 117 -10.87 -6.46 -9.08
C GLY A 117 -9.65 -7.16 -9.70
N GLY A 118 -9.89 -7.96 -10.74
CA GLY A 118 -8.88 -8.74 -11.42
C GLY A 118 -7.76 -7.92 -12.07
N ASP A 119 -8.06 -6.74 -12.63
CA ASP A 119 -7.06 -5.87 -13.25
C ASP A 119 -6.09 -5.30 -12.19
N LEU A 120 -6.61 -4.94 -11.01
CA LEU A 120 -5.77 -4.50 -9.89
C LEU A 120 -4.89 -5.65 -9.38
N ALA A 121 -5.45 -6.83 -9.23
CA ALA A 121 -4.71 -8.02 -8.81
C ALA A 121 -3.63 -8.41 -9.85
N ALA A 122 -3.94 -8.33 -11.15
CA ALA A 122 -2.99 -8.53 -12.23
C ALA A 122 -1.86 -7.49 -12.22
N ALA A 123 -2.16 -6.23 -11.86
CA ALA A 123 -1.13 -5.19 -11.72
C ALA A 123 -0.13 -5.54 -10.60
N TYR A 124 -0.61 -6.00 -9.43
CA TYR A 124 0.27 -6.48 -8.36
C TYR A 124 1.10 -7.68 -8.82
N ALA A 125 0.46 -8.72 -9.36
CA ALA A 125 1.15 -9.94 -9.80
C ALA A 125 2.19 -9.67 -10.93
N SER A 126 2.06 -8.57 -11.65
CA SER A 126 2.99 -8.14 -12.71
C SER A 126 4.19 -7.37 -12.16
N ALA A 127 4.15 -6.84 -10.96
CA ALA A 127 5.19 -6.01 -10.41
C ALA A 127 6.33 -6.84 -9.78
N ASP A 128 7.53 -6.29 -9.78
CA ASP A 128 8.69 -6.92 -9.12
C ASP A 128 8.82 -6.46 -7.67
N VAL A 129 8.28 -5.27 -7.35
CA VAL A 129 8.16 -4.75 -5.99
C VAL A 129 6.97 -3.77 -5.89
N PHE A 130 6.22 -3.89 -4.82
CA PHE A 130 5.22 -2.90 -4.43
C PHE A 130 5.85 -1.89 -3.47
N VAL A 131 5.79 -0.60 -3.80
CA VAL A 131 6.34 0.47 -2.96
C VAL A 131 5.22 1.19 -2.23
N PHE A 132 5.31 1.20 -0.89
CA PHE A 132 4.35 1.86 0.00
C PHE A 132 5.02 3.06 0.70
N PRO A 133 5.03 4.25 0.06
CA PRO A 133 5.77 5.42 0.55
C PRO A 133 5.01 6.21 1.62
N SER A 134 3.80 5.81 1.97
CA SER A 134 2.97 6.51 2.96
C SER A 134 3.57 6.43 4.36
N ARG A 135 3.51 7.54 5.10
CA ARG A 135 3.97 7.63 6.50
C ARG A 135 2.82 7.75 7.50
N THR A 136 1.58 7.80 7.04
CA THR A 136 0.41 8.15 7.87
C THR A 136 -0.70 7.09 7.85
N ASP A 137 -0.52 5.99 7.14
CA ASP A 137 -1.52 4.92 7.08
C ASP A 137 -1.53 4.09 8.36
N THR A 138 -2.71 3.66 8.77
CA THR A 138 -2.91 2.87 9.98
C THR A 138 -2.81 1.37 9.77
N PHE A 139 -2.98 0.88 8.55
CA PHE A 139 -2.87 -0.55 8.20
C PHE A 139 -2.25 -0.76 6.83
N GLY A 140 -2.82 -0.17 5.76
CA GLY A 140 -2.38 -0.35 4.38
C GLY A 140 -2.86 -1.67 3.76
N LEU A 141 -4.17 -1.79 3.47
CA LEU A 141 -4.76 -2.96 2.80
C LEU A 141 -4.01 -3.33 1.51
N VAL A 142 -3.55 -2.33 0.76
CA VAL A 142 -2.76 -2.50 -0.47
C VAL A 142 -1.48 -3.33 -0.28
N MET A 143 -0.90 -3.35 0.93
CA MET A 143 0.26 -4.20 1.22
C MET A 143 -0.12 -5.68 1.27
N ILE A 144 -1.23 -6.02 1.94
CA ILE A 144 -1.67 -7.43 1.99
C ILE A 144 -2.23 -7.90 0.65
N GLU A 145 -2.76 -7.01 -0.19
CA GLU A 145 -3.14 -7.30 -1.57
C GLU A 145 -1.90 -7.65 -2.41
N ALA A 146 -0.84 -6.84 -2.32
CA ALA A 146 0.44 -7.10 -2.98
C ALA A 146 1.04 -8.44 -2.54
N LEU A 147 1.12 -8.70 -1.23
CA LEU A 147 1.64 -9.94 -0.67
C LEU A 147 0.82 -11.16 -1.10
N ALA A 148 -0.50 -11.05 -1.17
CA ALA A 148 -1.37 -12.12 -1.67
C ALA A 148 -1.08 -12.45 -3.15
N CYS A 149 -0.68 -11.46 -3.94
CA CYS A 149 -0.25 -11.64 -5.33
C CYS A 149 1.21 -12.11 -5.47
N GLY A 150 1.91 -12.35 -4.36
CA GLY A 150 3.32 -12.78 -4.36
C GLY A 150 4.32 -11.65 -4.58
N THR A 151 3.88 -10.39 -4.53
CA THR A 151 4.72 -9.21 -4.76
C THR A 151 5.31 -8.71 -3.45
N PRO A 152 6.65 -8.66 -3.30
CA PRO A 152 7.31 -8.14 -2.10
C PRO A 152 7.04 -6.64 -1.92
N VAL A 153 7.07 -6.19 -0.66
CA VAL A 153 6.73 -4.81 -0.28
C VAL A 153 7.96 -4.07 0.22
N ALA A 154 8.13 -2.83 -0.26
CA ALA A 154 9.07 -1.86 0.30
C ALA A 154 8.29 -0.71 0.94
N ALA A 155 8.56 -0.40 2.22
CA ALA A 155 7.82 0.60 2.98
C ALA A 155 8.70 1.32 4.00
N PHE A 156 8.23 2.47 4.52
CA PHE A 156 8.83 3.07 5.71
C PHE A 156 8.44 2.30 6.98
N PRO A 157 9.32 2.27 8.02
CA PRO A 157 9.06 1.59 9.30
C PRO A 157 8.11 2.40 10.20
N VAL A 158 6.89 2.61 9.74
CA VAL A 158 5.83 3.35 10.44
C VAL A 158 4.67 2.42 10.81
N THR A 159 3.74 2.92 11.61
CA THR A 159 2.49 2.22 11.94
C THR A 159 1.79 1.73 10.67
N GLY A 160 1.32 0.50 10.67
CA GLY A 160 0.82 -0.21 9.49
C GLY A 160 1.89 -1.16 8.96
N PRO A 161 2.91 -0.70 8.23
CA PRO A 161 4.00 -1.57 7.76
C PRO A 161 4.65 -2.43 8.84
N VAL A 162 4.99 -1.87 10.01
CA VAL A 162 5.62 -2.64 11.12
C VAL A 162 4.74 -3.75 11.69
N ASP A 163 3.43 -3.68 11.50
CA ASP A 163 2.47 -4.71 11.95
C ASP A 163 2.20 -5.77 10.87
N VAL A 164 2.51 -5.48 9.60
CA VAL A 164 2.18 -6.32 8.43
C VAL A 164 3.42 -6.99 7.87
N LEU A 165 4.55 -6.29 7.81
CA LEU A 165 5.77 -6.75 7.15
C LEU A 165 6.73 -7.44 8.11
N ASN A 166 7.44 -8.42 7.58
CA ASN A 166 8.62 -9.03 8.18
C ASN A 166 9.68 -9.25 7.09
N PRO A 167 10.94 -9.58 7.44
CA PRO A 167 12.02 -9.72 6.46
C PRO A 167 11.81 -10.77 5.36
N ALA A 168 10.87 -11.71 5.54
CA ALA A 168 10.56 -12.72 4.52
C ALA A 168 9.66 -12.20 3.39
N VAL A 169 8.92 -11.10 3.62
CA VAL A 169 7.90 -10.61 2.68
C VAL A 169 8.11 -9.16 2.24
N GLY A 170 9.08 -8.47 2.84
CA GLY A 170 9.34 -7.09 2.48
C GLY A 170 10.51 -6.46 3.23
N VAL A 171 10.82 -5.24 2.86
CA VAL A 171 11.89 -4.41 3.44
C VAL A 171 11.28 -3.11 3.98
N MET A 172 11.78 -2.67 5.12
CA MET A 172 11.47 -1.37 5.71
C MET A 172 12.75 -0.56 5.90
N ASP A 173 12.78 0.67 5.33
CA ASP A 173 13.93 1.59 5.40
C ASP A 173 13.47 3.04 5.59
#